data_a252c626f126fb737ee0faffe0c7c430
#
_entry.id   a252c626f126fb737ee0faffe0c7c430
#
_cell.length_a   1.000
_cell.length_b   1.000
_cell.length_c   1.000
_cell.angle_alpha   90.00
_cell.angle_beta   90.00
_cell.angle_gamma   90.00
#
_symmetry.space_group_name_H-M   'P 1'
#
loop_
_entity.id
_entity.type
_entity.pdbx_description
1 polymer ?
#
loop_
_entity_poly.entity_id
_entity_poly.type
_entity_poly.pdbx_seq_one_letter_code
_entity_poly.pdbx_strand_id
1 'polypeptide(L)'
;LASFVDRRALLRLGIAFGLAVVVLTVVFAAIGPVSACGPLQTGTPMLDFEFAISTDDLERIFGEPGSICQSDLVREFSRANRLDLTLYIPAYGLFLLAFFAANRGASRGWAAWIGMASVVGAMVNDVIETRYLLMVTNNFPGQPEWLVTIWTAATVKFALLGIASIASAILMTEHARAYRLLLATIAAGGGSAVVYALLAPGSLGLLAPASAAAWLAILADMVCELWTARNKQQAA
;
A
#
# COMPACT_ATOMS: atom_id res chain seq x y z
N LEU A 1 -26.77 -11.29 18.23
CA LEU A 1 -27.34 -9.98 17.85
C LEU A 1 -26.21 -9.03 17.40
N ALA A 2 -25.49 -9.38 16.34
CA ALA A 2 -24.55 -8.46 15.72
C ALA A 2 -25.38 -7.60 14.76
N SER A 3 -25.49 -6.30 15.06
CA SER A 3 -25.99 -5.30 14.12
C SER A 3 -25.16 -5.41 12.85
N PHE A 4 -25.77 -5.88 11.76
CA PHE A 4 -25.14 -5.89 10.45
C PHE A 4 -24.79 -4.44 10.10
N VAL A 5 -23.52 -4.09 10.17
CA VAL A 5 -23.05 -2.84 9.58
C VAL A 5 -23.51 -2.87 8.13
N ASP A 6 -24.31 -1.88 7.72
CA ASP A 6 -24.88 -1.82 6.39
C ASP A 6 -23.76 -1.89 5.35
N ARG A 7 -23.84 -2.85 4.42
CA ARG A 7 -22.86 -3.04 3.34
C ARG A 7 -22.63 -1.73 2.56
N ARG A 8 -23.69 -0.91 2.39
CA ARG A 8 -23.58 0.39 1.71
C ARG A 8 -22.76 1.40 2.53
N ALA A 9 -22.89 1.36 3.85
CA ALA A 9 -22.08 2.21 4.71
C ALA A 9 -20.59 1.83 4.61
N LEU A 10 -20.27 0.55 4.58
CA LEU A 10 -18.91 0.07 4.36
C LEU A 10 -18.36 0.47 2.99
N LEU A 11 -19.13 0.35 1.92
CA LEU A 11 -18.72 0.80 0.59
C LEU A 11 -18.43 2.31 0.55
N ARG A 12 -19.30 3.13 1.16
CA ARG A 12 -19.09 4.59 1.23
C ARG A 12 -17.84 4.94 2.03
N LEU A 13 -17.64 4.29 3.16
CA LEU A 13 -16.46 4.45 4.00
C LEU A 13 -15.19 4.09 3.21
N GLY A 14 -15.19 2.93 2.55
CA GLY A 14 -14.06 2.50 1.74
C GLY A 14 -13.78 3.45 0.57
N ILE A 15 -14.80 3.94 -0.12
CA ILE A 15 -14.62 4.95 -1.19
C ILE A 15 -13.99 6.22 -0.62
N ALA A 16 -14.47 6.72 0.52
CA ALA A 16 -13.91 7.92 1.14
C ALA A 16 -12.43 7.75 1.48
N PHE A 17 -12.06 6.63 2.11
CA PHE A 17 -10.66 6.34 2.42
C PHE A 17 -9.83 6.01 1.17
N GLY A 18 -10.39 5.33 0.17
CA GLY A 18 -9.70 5.10 -1.10
C GLY A 18 -9.38 6.41 -1.83
N LEU A 19 -10.30 7.37 -1.84
CA LEU A 19 -10.03 8.71 -2.37
C LEU A 19 -8.99 9.45 -1.52
N ALA A 20 -9.02 9.30 -0.19
CA ALA A 20 -7.98 9.86 0.69
C ALA A 20 -6.60 9.28 0.36
N VAL A 21 -6.49 7.98 0.09
CA VAL A 21 -5.23 7.35 -0.37
C VAL A 21 -4.74 7.97 -1.67
N VAL A 22 -5.62 8.18 -2.66
CA VAL A 22 -5.24 8.83 -3.93
C VAL A 22 -4.71 10.25 -3.67
N VAL A 23 -5.40 11.05 -2.86
CA VAL A 23 -4.96 12.41 -2.50
C VAL A 23 -3.62 12.38 -1.77
N LEU A 24 -3.47 11.49 -0.78
CA LEU A 24 -2.22 11.35 -0.04
C LEU A 24 -1.07 10.91 -0.94
N THR A 25 -1.30 10.02 -1.91
CA THR A 25 -0.27 9.63 -2.89
C THR A 25 0.22 10.83 -3.70
N VAL A 26 -0.69 11.73 -4.12
CA VAL A 26 -0.31 12.98 -4.80
C VAL A 26 0.46 13.92 -3.84
N VAL A 27 0.03 14.01 -2.58
CA VAL A 27 0.76 14.79 -1.57
C VAL A 27 2.15 14.24 -1.35
N PHE A 28 2.32 12.92 -1.24
CA PHE A 28 3.63 12.27 -1.14
C PHE A 28 4.54 12.60 -2.32
N ALA A 29 4.00 12.55 -3.54
CA ALA A 29 4.77 12.92 -4.73
C ALA A 29 5.19 14.39 -4.73
N ALA A 30 4.46 15.27 -4.03
CA ALA A 30 4.76 16.71 -3.96
C ALA A 30 5.72 17.09 -2.83
N ILE A 31 5.73 16.35 -1.70
CA ILE A 31 6.50 16.71 -0.49
C ILE A 31 7.59 15.70 -0.13
N GLY A 32 7.54 14.51 -0.70
CA GLY A 32 8.52 13.44 -0.48
C GLY A 32 9.80 13.68 -1.30
N PRO A 33 10.84 12.89 -1.03
CA PRO A 33 12.08 12.98 -1.77
C PRO A 33 11.87 12.58 -3.23
N VAL A 34 12.10 13.52 -4.13
CA VAL A 34 11.97 13.30 -5.59
C VAL A 34 13.28 12.81 -6.22
N SER A 35 14.41 12.96 -5.52
CA SER A 35 15.73 12.52 -5.96
C SER A 35 16.54 11.98 -4.78
N ALA A 36 17.57 11.21 -5.08
CA ALA A 36 18.61 10.81 -4.14
C ALA A 36 19.91 11.55 -4.46
N CYS A 37 20.90 11.49 -3.58
CA CYS A 37 22.22 12.07 -3.83
C CYS A 37 23.04 11.27 -4.85
N GLY A 38 22.73 9.98 -5.00
CA GLY A 38 23.33 9.07 -5.98
C GLY A 38 22.29 8.31 -6.81
N PRO A 39 22.74 7.38 -7.63
CA PRO A 39 21.86 6.63 -8.54
C PRO A 39 20.89 5.71 -7.78
N LEU A 40 19.61 5.75 -8.16
CA LEU A 40 18.56 4.90 -7.62
C LEU A 40 18.57 3.52 -8.27
N GLN A 41 18.25 2.48 -7.49
CA GLN A 41 18.09 1.10 -7.97
C GLN A 41 16.65 0.78 -8.37
N THR A 42 15.67 1.32 -7.63
CA THR A 42 14.24 1.05 -7.84
C THR A 42 13.54 2.15 -8.64
N GLY A 43 14.23 3.26 -8.90
CA GLY A 43 13.67 4.45 -9.53
C GLY A 43 12.90 5.37 -8.58
N THR A 44 12.72 4.99 -7.31
CA THR A 44 12.09 5.83 -6.28
C THR A 44 12.93 5.85 -5.01
N PRO A 45 13.27 7.05 -4.47
CA PRO A 45 14.10 7.15 -3.26
C PRO A 45 13.51 6.41 -2.06
N MET A 46 12.18 6.41 -1.92
CA MET A 46 11.50 5.75 -0.81
C MET A 46 11.72 4.23 -0.84
N LEU A 47 11.49 3.57 -1.99
CA LEU A 47 11.72 2.13 -2.11
C LEU A 47 13.21 1.78 -1.94
N ASP A 48 14.13 2.60 -2.46
CA ASP A 48 15.55 2.37 -2.23
C ASP A 48 15.89 2.41 -0.74
N PHE A 49 15.25 3.28 0.04
CA PHE A 49 15.45 3.35 1.48
C PHE A 49 14.79 2.18 2.24
N GLU A 50 13.57 1.79 1.87
CA GLU A 50 12.86 0.63 2.45
C GLU A 50 13.61 -0.69 2.21
N PHE A 51 14.36 -0.78 1.11
CA PHE A 51 15.11 -1.98 0.73
C PHE A 51 16.63 -1.84 0.89
N ALA A 52 17.11 -0.78 1.54
CA ALA A 52 18.52 -0.63 1.90
C ALA A 52 18.95 -1.72 2.91
N ILE A 53 20.06 -2.40 2.65
CA ILE A 53 20.62 -3.46 3.50
C ILE A 53 21.99 -3.15 4.08
N SER A 54 22.59 -2.04 3.66
CA SER A 54 23.94 -1.65 4.04
C SER A 54 24.05 -0.12 4.24
N THR A 55 25.11 0.30 4.93
CA THR A 55 25.48 1.71 5.03
C THR A 55 25.81 2.32 3.68
N ASP A 56 26.40 1.55 2.76
CA ASP A 56 26.71 1.98 1.40
C ASP A 56 25.44 2.31 0.61
N ASP A 57 24.34 1.54 0.83
CA ASP A 57 23.04 1.87 0.26
C ASP A 57 22.53 3.20 0.80
N LEU A 58 22.66 3.45 2.11
CA LEU A 58 22.29 4.73 2.72
C LEU A 58 23.13 5.89 2.18
N GLU A 59 24.44 5.73 2.05
CA GLU A 59 25.32 6.76 1.47
C GLU A 59 24.96 7.05 0.01
N ARG A 60 24.59 6.04 -0.75
CA ARG A 60 24.10 6.21 -2.12
C ARG A 60 22.80 7.02 -2.18
N ILE A 61 21.87 6.80 -1.24
CA ILE A 61 20.59 7.51 -1.20
C ILE A 61 20.78 8.92 -0.64
N PHE A 62 21.43 9.04 0.51
CA PHE A 62 21.52 10.28 1.29
C PHE A 62 22.80 11.10 1.02
N GLY A 63 23.81 10.53 0.34
CA GLY A 63 25.11 11.15 0.15
C GLY A 63 26.05 11.00 1.35
N GLU A 64 27.24 11.57 1.21
CA GLU A 64 28.27 11.52 2.25
C GLU A 64 27.80 12.20 3.56
N PRO A 65 28.22 11.67 4.73
CA PRO A 65 27.89 12.26 6.02
C PRO A 65 28.31 13.74 6.11
N GLY A 66 27.35 14.57 6.55
CA GLY A 66 27.53 16.02 6.68
C GLY A 66 27.38 16.83 5.40
N SER A 67 27.03 16.22 4.27
CA SER A 67 26.71 16.95 3.04
C SER A 67 25.35 17.71 3.13
N ILE A 68 25.22 18.77 2.33
CA ILE A 68 23.94 19.51 2.23
C ILE A 68 22.84 18.60 1.70
N CYS A 69 23.15 17.75 0.71
CA CYS A 69 22.23 16.78 0.15
C CYS A 69 21.67 15.85 1.24
N GLN A 70 22.52 15.33 2.12
CA GLN A 70 22.11 14.50 3.25
C GLN A 70 21.10 15.20 4.16
N SER A 71 21.43 16.42 4.60
CA SER A 71 20.60 17.14 5.57
C SER A 71 19.19 17.45 5.03
N ASP A 72 19.10 17.76 3.75
CA ASP A 72 17.82 18.03 3.09
C ASP A 72 17.00 16.75 2.94
N LEU A 73 17.60 15.66 2.46
CA LEU A 73 16.92 14.38 2.29
C LEU A 73 16.46 13.77 3.62
N VAL A 74 17.30 13.78 4.66
CA VAL A 74 16.90 13.32 6.00
C VAL A 74 15.64 14.04 6.47
N ARG A 75 15.54 15.36 6.22
CA ARG A 75 14.35 16.15 6.57
C ARG A 75 13.13 15.77 5.74
N GLU A 76 13.29 15.56 4.42
CA GLU A 76 12.22 15.17 3.52
C GLU A 76 11.70 13.77 3.85
N PHE A 77 12.57 12.79 4.01
CA PHE A 77 12.20 11.44 4.43
C PHE A 77 11.51 11.42 5.80
N SER A 78 12.01 12.19 6.77
CA SER A 78 11.36 12.28 8.09
C SER A 78 9.94 12.83 8.00
N ARG A 79 9.68 13.81 7.11
CA ARG A 79 8.33 14.35 6.88
C ARG A 79 7.43 13.31 6.21
N ALA A 80 7.92 12.66 5.14
CA ALA A 80 7.20 11.63 4.43
C ALA A 80 6.82 10.47 5.37
N ASN A 81 7.77 9.93 6.13
CA ASN A 81 7.55 8.83 7.06
C ASN A 81 6.57 9.20 8.20
N ARG A 82 6.57 10.45 8.69
CA ARG A 82 5.56 10.90 9.67
C ARG A 82 4.16 10.95 9.05
N LEU A 83 4.03 11.45 7.82
CA LEU A 83 2.76 11.48 7.11
C LEU A 83 2.26 10.05 6.83
N ASP A 84 3.16 9.17 6.45
CA ASP A 84 2.87 7.76 6.23
C ASP A 84 2.28 7.12 7.49
N LEU A 85 3.01 7.21 8.61
CA LEU A 85 2.60 6.64 9.89
C LEU A 85 1.27 7.18 10.39
N THR A 86 0.99 8.47 10.20
CA THR A 86 -0.18 9.14 10.80
C THR A 86 -1.41 9.14 9.92
N LEU A 87 -1.25 9.16 8.61
CA LEU A 87 -2.37 9.31 7.67
C LEU A 87 -2.45 8.21 6.62
N TYR A 88 -1.32 7.84 5.97
CA TYR A 88 -1.38 6.94 4.82
C TYR A 88 -1.68 5.50 5.25
N ILE A 89 -0.96 4.98 6.26
CA ILE A 89 -1.19 3.62 6.79
C ILE A 89 -2.64 3.46 7.29
N PRO A 90 -3.21 4.37 8.12
CA PRO A 90 -4.61 4.29 8.49
C PRO A 90 -5.57 4.40 7.30
N ALA A 91 -5.29 5.27 6.33
CA ALA A 91 -6.16 5.48 5.19
C ALA A 91 -6.26 4.23 4.30
N TYR A 92 -5.13 3.67 3.85
CA TYR A 92 -5.18 2.48 3.01
C TYR A 92 -5.70 1.25 3.77
N GLY A 93 -5.35 1.14 5.05
CA GLY A 93 -5.86 0.07 5.90
C GLY A 93 -7.37 0.09 6.00
N LEU A 94 -7.96 1.24 6.33
CA LEU A 94 -9.42 1.39 6.43
C LEU A 94 -10.11 1.24 5.08
N PHE A 95 -9.50 1.71 3.98
CA PHE A 95 -9.99 1.49 2.62
C PHE A 95 -10.14 0.00 2.31
N LEU A 96 -9.05 -0.75 2.45
CA LEU A 96 -9.02 -2.17 2.12
C LEU A 96 -9.88 -3.01 3.08
N LEU A 97 -9.82 -2.72 4.39
CA LEU A 97 -10.66 -3.40 5.38
C LEU A 97 -12.15 -3.18 5.12
N ALA A 98 -12.56 -1.97 4.74
CA ALA A 98 -13.95 -1.68 4.39
C ALA A 98 -14.42 -2.48 3.16
N PHE A 99 -13.56 -2.63 2.13
CA PHE A 99 -13.84 -3.48 0.98
C PHE A 99 -14.07 -4.94 1.39
N PHE A 100 -13.15 -5.52 2.15
CA PHE A 100 -13.26 -6.91 2.59
C PHE A 100 -14.46 -7.12 3.53
N ALA A 101 -14.69 -6.22 4.48
CA ALA A 101 -15.82 -6.28 5.39
C ALA A 101 -17.16 -6.20 4.65
N ALA A 102 -17.27 -5.39 3.59
CA ALA A 102 -18.45 -5.30 2.73
C ALA A 102 -18.74 -6.60 1.96
N ASN A 103 -17.71 -7.42 1.71
CA ASN A 103 -17.81 -8.66 0.94
C ASN A 103 -17.72 -9.95 1.79
N ARG A 104 -17.69 -9.84 3.13
CA ARG A 104 -17.57 -11.02 4.03
C ARG A 104 -18.73 -12.01 3.95
N GLY A 105 -19.91 -11.56 3.54
CA GLY A 105 -21.10 -12.39 3.36
C GLY A 105 -21.25 -13.01 1.96
N ALA A 106 -20.27 -12.85 1.10
CA ALA A 106 -20.20 -13.43 -0.23
C ALA A 106 -20.04 -14.97 -0.17
N SER A 107 -20.33 -15.70 -1.23
CA SER A 107 -20.15 -17.17 -1.27
C SER A 107 -18.67 -17.54 -1.07
N ARG A 108 -17.76 -16.67 -1.50
CA ARG A 108 -16.31 -16.77 -1.28
C ARG A 108 -15.82 -15.94 -0.09
N GLY A 109 -16.63 -15.81 0.96
CA GLY A 109 -16.32 -15.02 2.16
C GLY A 109 -14.99 -15.37 2.84
N TRP A 110 -14.47 -16.57 2.65
CA TRP A 110 -13.13 -16.95 3.11
C TRP A 110 -12.03 -16.03 2.55
N ALA A 111 -12.16 -15.59 1.29
CA ALA A 111 -11.20 -14.66 0.69
C ALA A 111 -11.27 -13.28 1.37
N ALA A 112 -12.44 -12.85 1.83
CA ALA A 112 -12.58 -11.62 2.60
C ALA A 112 -11.82 -11.70 3.95
N TRP A 113 -11.88 -12.84 4.64
CA TRP A 113 -11.14 -13.04 5.89
C TRP A 113 -9.63 -13.08 5.68
N ILE A 114 -9.15 -13.78 4.62
CA ILE A 114 -7.74 -13.77 4.24
C ILE A 114 -7.30 -12.34 3.92
N GLY A 115 -8.08 -11.61 3.12
CA GLY A 115 -7.78 -10.22 2.77
C GLY A 115 -7.69 -9.31 4.00
N MET A 116 -8.66 -9.41 4.92
CA MET A 116 -8.62 -8.62 6.17
C MET A 116 -7.39 -8.95 7.02
N ALA A 117 -7.07 -10.22 7.21
CA ALA A 117 -5.89 -10.64 7.96
C ALA A 117 -4.60 -10.13 7.31
N SER A 118 -4.50 -10.23 5.98
CA SER A 118 -3.36 -9.72 5.21
C SER A 118 -3.22 -8.21 5.34
N VAL A 119 -4.31 -7.44 5.26
CA VAL A 119 -4.28 -5.98 5.42
C VAL A 119 -3.83 -5.60 6.82
N VAL A 120 -4.37 -6.24 7.88
CA VAL A 120 -3.95 -5.97 9.26
C VAL A 120 -2.47 -6.29 9.44
N GLY A 121 -2.01 -7.44 8.94
CA GLY A 121 -0.60 -7.81 8.97
C GLY A 121 0.29 -6.83 8.21
N ALA A 122 -0.15 -6.35 7.04
CA ALA A 122 0.57 -5.35 6.26
C ALA A 122 0.68 -4.02 7.04
N MET A 123 -0.41 -3.53 7.63
CA MET A 123 -0.40 -2.30 8.46
C MET A 123 0.56 -2.41 9.64
N VAL A 124 0.60 -3.55 10.34
CA VAL A 124 1.52 -3.77 11.47
C VAL A 124 2.97 -3.70 11.00
N ASN A 125 3.31 -4.39 9.89
CA ASN A 125 4.67 -4.36 9.36
C ASN A 125 5.05 -2.97 8.84
N ASP A 126 4.12 -2.24 8.21
CA ASP A 126 4.33 -0.88 7.73
C ASP A 126 4.61 0.09 8.90
N VAL A 127 3.87 -0.04 10.02
CA VAL A 127 4.16 0.73 11.24
C VAL A 127 5.54 0.40 11.80
N ILE A 128 5.94 -0.88 11.82
CA ILE A 128 7.28 -1.29 12.29
C ILE A 128 8.34 -0.66 11.37
N GLU A 129 8.22 -0.87 10.07
CA GLU A 129 9.12 -0.33 9.06
C GLU A 129 9.28 1.18 9.18
N THR A 130 8.17 1.92 9.13
CA THR A 130 8.19 3.39 9.16
C THR A 130 8.78 3.94 10.46
N ARG A 131 8.58 3.26 11.59
CA ARG A 131 9.24 3.64 12.86
C ARG A 131 10.76 3.48 12.78
N TYR A 132 11.25 2.38 12.20
CA TYR A 132 12.68 2.18 12.04
C TYR A 132 13.29 3.13 10.99
N LEU A 133 12.58 3.44 9.90
CA LEU A 133 12.97 4.49 8.96
C LEU A 133 13.13 5.86 9.66
N LEU A 134 12.19 6.20 10.55
CA LEU A 134 12.28 7.41 11.39
C LEU A 134 13.47 7.34 12.38
N MET A 135 13.78 6.18 12.93
CA MET A 135 14.95 6.01 13.80
C MET A 135 16.26 6.24 13.02
N VAL A 136 16.36 5.71 11.80
CA VAL A 136 17.51 5.94 10.92
C VAL A 136 17.66 7.43 10.58
N THR A 137 16.57 8.10 10.14
CA THR A 137 16.63 9.51 9.79
C THR A 137 16.91 10.43 10.99
N ASN A 138 16.49 10.05 12.19
CA ASN A 138 16.77 10.83 13.40
C ASN A 138 18.18 10.60 13.97
N ASN A 139 18.83 9.48 13.66
CA ASN A 139 20.14 9.08 14.17
C ASN A 139 21.05 8.59 13.04
N PHE A 140 21.07 9.32 11.92
CA PHE A 140 21.77 8.89 10.71
C PHE A 140 23.27 8.58 10.94
N PRO A 141 23.78 7.47 10.38
CA PRO A 141 23.16 6.49 9.49
C PRO A 141 22.37 5.37 10.22
N GLY A 142 22.26 5.42 11.56
CA GLY A 142 21.60 4.41 12.36
C GLY A 142 22.47 3.18 12.63
N GLN A 143 21.82 2.09 13.01
CA GLN A 143 22.48 0.81 13.31
C GLN A 143 22.17 -0.19 12.20
N PRO A 144 23.10 -1.04 11.77
CA PRO A 144 22.88 -2.02 10.70
C PRO A 144 21.68 -2.96 10.95
N GLU A 145 21.42 -3.31 12.21
CA GLU A 145 20.29 -4.16 12.61
C GLU A 145 18.94 -3.52 12.28
N TRP A 146 18.86 -2.19 12.27
CA TRP A 146 17.63 -1.49 11.90
C TRP A 146 17.31 -1.67 10.42
N LEU A 147 18.32 -1.72 9.54
CA LEU A 147 18.12 -1.95 8.11
C LEU A 147 17.55 -3.36 7.85
N VAL A 148 18.04 -4.38 8.56
CA VAL A 148 17.49 -5.73 8.47
C VAL A 148 16.02 -5.76 8.88
N THR A 149 15.67 -5.02 9.93
CA THR A 149 14.27 -4.92 10.39
C THR A 149 13.39 -4.21 9.36
N ILE A 150 13.85 -3.08 8.81
CA ILE A 150 13.17 -2.33 7.75
C ILE A 150 12.92 -3.23 6.54
N TRP A 151 13.98 -3.84 6.00
CA TRP A 151 13.90 -4.72 4.84
C TRP A 151 12.93 -5.87 5.04
N THR A 152 12.98 -6.52 6.21
CA THR A 152 12.08 -7.63 6.55
C THR A 152 10.63 -7.16 6.62
N ALA A 153 10.37 -6.05 7.32
CA ALA A 153 9.04 -5.51 7.48
C ALA A 153 8.46 -5.03 6.14
N ALA A 154 9.26 -4.35 5.30
CA ALA A 154 8.88 -3.96 3.93
C ALA A 154 8.52 -5.17 3.08
N THR A 155 9.36 -6.21 3.08
CA THR A 155 9.10 -7.45 2.33
C THR A 155 7.79 -8.11 2.75
N VAL A 156 7.56 -8.26 4.05
CA VAL A 156 6.32 -8.87 4.59
C VAL A 156 5.10 -7.98 4.28
N LYS A 157 5.21 -6.67 4.45
CA LYS A 157 4.18 -5.69 4.09
C LYS A 157 3.71 -5.88 2.65
N PHE A 158 4.63 -5.81 1.69
CA PHE A 158 4.28 -5.93 0.27
C PHE A 158 3.77 -7.33 -0.09
N ALA A 159 4.33 -8.40 0.47
CA ALA A 159 3.81 -9.76 0.26
C ALA A 159 2.34 -9.87 0.71
N LEU A 160 2.00 -9.34 1.88
CA LEU A 160 0.64 -9.33 2.41
C LEU A 160 -0.31 -8.44 1.58
N LEU A 161 0.14 -7.29 1.08
CA LEU A 161 -0.64 -6.45 0.17
C LEU A 161 -0.87 -7.14 -1.18
N GLY A 162 0.10 -7.90 -1.69
CA GLY A 162 -0.06 -8.75 -2.87
C GLY A 162 -1.14 -9.83 -2.65
N ILE A 163 -1.11 -10.52 -1.51
CA ILE A 163 -2.13 -11.51 -1.12
C ILE A 163 -3.51 -10.86 -1.01
N ALA A 164 -3.62 -9.70 -0.37
CA ALA A 164 -4.87 -8.96 -0.26
C ALA A 164 -5.42 -8.58 -1.65
N SER A 165 -4.56 -8.15 -2.58
CA SER A 165 -4.97 -7.81 -3.95
C SER A 165 -5.50 -9.03 -4.71
N ILE A 166 -4.87 -10.20 -4.57
CA ILE A 166 -5.35 -11.47 -5.15
C ILE A 166 -6.68 -11.88 -4.50
N ALA A 167 -6.81 -11.78 -3.19
CA ALA A 167 -8.05 -12.06 -2.47
C ALA A 167 -9.20 -11.15 -2.93
N SER A 168 -8.93 -9.87 -3.19
CA SER A 168 -9.92 -8.94 -3.73
C SER A 168 -10.40 -9.34 -5.12
N ALA A 169 -9.47 -9.78 -5.99
CA ALA A 169 -9.82 -10.28 -7.31
C ALA A 169 -10.76 -11.49 -7.25
N ILE A 170 -10.52 -12.44 -6.34
CA ILE A 170 -11.40 -13.60 -6.12
C ILE A 170 -12.83 -13.16 -5.76
N LEU A 171 -12.97 -12.16 -4.90
CA LEU A 171 -14.28 -11.61 -4.52
C LEU A 171 -14.98 -10.89 -5.68
N MET A 172 -14.24 -10.16 -6.50
CA MET A 172 -14.79 -9.47 -7.68
C MET A 172 -15.33 -10.44 -8.72
N THR A 173 -14.76 -11.66 -8.86
CA THR A 173 -15.23 -12.66 -9.83
C THR A 173 -16.55 -13.33 -9.42
N GLU A 174 -17.06 -13.13 -8.20
CA GLU A 174 -18.28 -13.76 -7.73
C GLU A 174 -19.54 -13.35 -8.53
N HIS A 175 -19.56 -12.13 -9.05
CA HIS A 175 -20.64 -11.64 -9.89
C HIS A 175 -20.10 -11.43 -11.31
N ALA A 176 -20.40 -12.33 -12.22
CA ALA A 176 -19.86 -12.39 -13.58
C ALA A 176 -20.33 -11.23 -14.49
N ARG A 177 -20.00 -9.98 -14.10
CA ARG A 177 -20.17 -8.80 -14.94
C ARG A 177 -18.85 -8.48 -15.63
N ALA A 178 -18.88 -8.16 -16.91
CA ALA A 178 -17.67 -7.92 -17.71
C ALA A 178 -16.69 -6.91 -17.05
N TYR A 179 -17.20 -5.79 -16.52
CA TYR A 179 -16.34 -4.80 -15.86
C TYR A 179 -15.69 -5.35 -14.59
N ARG A 180 -16.38 -6.19 -13.80
CA ARG A 180 -15.80 -6.80 -12.58
C ARG A 180 -14.72 -7.82 -12.93
N LEU A 181 -14.89 -8.56 -14.00
CA LEU A 181 -13.85 -9.47 -14.48
C LEU A 181 -12.60 -8.71 -14.92
N LEU A 182 -12.76 -7.57 -15.60
CA LEU A 182 -11.64 -6.69 -15.94
C LEU A 182 -10.92 -6.17 -14.69
N LEU A 183 -11.68 -5.62 -13.72
CA LEU A 183 -11.11 -5.11 -12.47
C LEU A 183 -10.43 -6.22 -11.65
N ALA A 184 -11.03 -7.42 -11.60
CA ALA A 184 -10.43 -8.60 -10.98
C ALA A 184 -9.11 -8.98 -11.66
N THR A 185 -9.03 -8.93 -12.99
CA THR A 185 -7.79 -9.20 -13.72
C THR A 185 -6.70 -8.18 -13.37
N ILE A 186 -7.05 -6.90 -13.28
CA ILE A 186 -6.11 -5.83 -12.89
C ILE A 186 -5.65 -6.03 -11.44
N ALA A 187 -6.56 -6.34 -10.51
CA ALA A 187 -6.22 -6.56 -9.11
C ALA A 187 -5.34 -7.81 -8.93
N ALA A 188 -5.67 -8.92 -9.61
CA ALA A 188 -4.86 -10.14 -9.59
C ALA A 188 -3.49 -9.91 -10.22
N GLY A 189 -3.44 -9.24 -11.37
CA GLY A 189 -2.20 -8.90 -12.06
C GLY A 189 -1.30 -8.02 -11.20
N GLY A 190 -1.85 -6.97 -10.58
CA GLY A 190 -1.14 -6.12 -9.64
C GLY A 190 -0.60 -6.89 -8.44
N GLY A 191 -1.44 -7.70 -7.78
CA GLY A 191 -1.02 -8.53 -6.65
C GLY A 191 0.08 -9.53 -7.02
N SER A 192 -0.03 -10.17 -8.19
CA SER A 192 0.99 -11.10 -8.68
C SER A 192 2.29 -10.38 -9.04
N ALA A 193 2.21 -9.18 -9.62
CA ALA A 193 3.38 -8.37 -9.94
C ALA A 193 4.11 -7.89 -8.67
N VAL A 194 3.39 -7.58 -7.59
CA VAL A 194 3.99 -7.28 -6.27
C VAL A 194 4.76 -8.49 -5.75
N VAL A 195 4.16 -9.69 -5.76
CA VAL A 195 4.85 -10.92 -5.32
C VAL A 195 6.06 -11.21 -6.21
N TYR A 196 5.93 -11.07 -7.52
CA TYR A 196 7.05 -11.24 -8.45
C TYR A 196 8.19 -10.26 -8.17
N ALA A 197 7.87 -8.99 -7.91
CA ALA A 197 8.86 -7.95 -7.62
C ALA A 197 9.72 -8.27 -6.39
N LEU A 198 9.15 -8.92 -5.38
CA LEU A 198 9.88 -9.34 -4.18
C LEU A 198 10.79 -10.57 -4.44
N LEU A 199 10.47 -11.40 -5.43
CA LEU A 199 11.20 -12.62 -5.72
C LEU A 199 12.27 -12.48 -6.82
N ALA A 200 12.13 -11.46 -7.68
CA ALA A 200 13.01 -11.27 -8.83
C ALA A 200 13.99 -10.11 -8.59
N PRO A 201 15.31 -10.36 -8.65
CA PRO A 201 16.32 -9.31 -8.50
C PRO A 201 16.10 -8.16 -9.49
N GLY A 202 16.19 -6.93 -9.01
CA GLY A 202 16.09 -5.72 -9.83
C GLY A 202 14.67 -5.30 -10.23
N SER A 203 13.62 -5.98 -9.75
CA SER A 203 12.22 -5.68 -10.09
C SER A 203 11.45 -4.92 -9.00
N LEU A 204 12.08 -4.51 -7.91
CA LEU A 204 11.44 -3.78 -6.81
C LEU A 204 10.72 -2.50 -7.26
N GLY A 205 11.17 -1.86 -8.34
CA GLY A 205 10.49 -0.70 -8.93
C GLY A 205 9.05 -0.96 -9.40
N LEU A 206 8.64 -2.23 -9.54
CA LEU A 206 7.25 -2.60 -9.86
C LEU A 206 6.31 -2.54 -8.66
N LEU A 207 6.81 -2.51 -7.42
CA LEU A 207 5.98 -2.57 -6.20
C LEU A 207 4.94 -1.45 -6.15
N ALA A 208 5.36 -0.21 -6.34
CA ALA A 208 4.47 0.94 -6.26
C ALA A 208 3.42 0.95 -7.40
N PRO A 209 3.77 0.85 -8.69
CA PRO A 209 2.78 0.88 -9.76
C PRO A 209 1.84 -0.33 -9.74
N ALA A 210 2.32 -1.53 -9.37
CA ALA A 210 1.50 -2.73 -9.26
C ALA A 210 0.47 -2.62 -8.13
N SER A 211 0.88 -2.14 -6.96
CA SER A 211 -0.02 -1.86 -5.84
C SER A 211 -1.05 -0.81 -6.19
N ALA A 212 -0.64 0.29 -6.82
CA ALA A 212 -1.53 1.37 -7.25
C ALA A 212 -2.59 0.86 -8.24
N ALA A 213 -2.21 0.05 -9.23
CA ALA A 213 -3.15 -0.54 -10.18
C ALA A 213 -4.19 -1.43 -9.50
N ALA A 214 -3.77 -2.30 -8.57
CA ALA A 214 -4.67 -3.16 -7.80
C ALA A 214 -5.65 -2.33 -6.94
N TRP A 215 -5.17 -1.32 -6.25
CA TRP A 215 -6.01 -0.49 -5.37
C TRP A 215 -6.99 0.39 -6.15
N LEU A 216 -6.61 0.92 -7.31
CA LEU A 216 -7.52 1.64 -8.20
C LEU A 216 -8.62 0.71 -8.74
N ALA A 217 -8.30 -0.54 -9.04
CA ALA A 217 -9.31 -1.53 -9.45
C ALA A 217 -10.31 -1.82 -8.30
N ILE A 218 -9.83 -1.97 -7.05
CA ILE A 218 -10.68 -2.14 -5.86
C ILE A 218 -11.58 -0.93 -5.66
N LEU A 219 -11.04 0.29 -5.73
CA LEU A 219 -11.80 1.53 -5.59
C LEU A 219 -12.88 1.64 -6.68
N ALA A 220 -12.54 1.36 -7.92
CA ALA A 220 -13.47 1.37 -9.04
C ALA A 220 -14.61 0.35 -8.86
N ASP A 221 -14.31 -0.87 -8.37
CA ASP A 221 -15.34 -1.88 -8.09
C ASP A 221 -16.33 -1.37 -7.02
N MET A 222 -15.84 -0.78 -5.92
CA MET A 222 -16.70 -0.24 -4.87
C MET A 222 -17.60 0.88 -5.39
N VAL A 223 -17.10 1.77 -6.23
CA VAL A 223 -17.87 2.86 -6.84
C VAL A 223 -18.96 2.30 -7.76
N CYS A 224 -18.61 1.36 -8.65
CA CYS A 224 -19.55 0.73 -9.58
C CYS A 224 -20.64 -0.05 -8.85
N GLU A 225 -20.30 -0.74 -7.75
CA GLU A 225 -21.27 -1.45 -6.91
C GLU A 225 -22.28 -0.49 -6.25
N LEU A 226 -21.76 0.58 -5.64
CA LEU A 226 -22.63 1.57 -4.99
C LEU A 226 -23.57 2.25 -5.98
N TRP A 227 -23.05 2.60 -7.16
CA TRP A 227 -23.85 3.20 -8.23
C TRP A 227 -24.95 2.26 -8.76
N THR A 228 -24.61 0.98 -8.99
CA THR A 228 -25.57 -0.03 -9.44
C THR A 228 -26.69 -0.27 -8.42
N ALA A 229 -26.34 -0.28 -7.12
CA ALA A 229 -27.30 -0.43 -6.03
C ALA A 229 -28.28 0.75 -5.94
N ARG A 230 -27.83 1.96 -6.25
CA ARG A 230 -28.68 3.18 -6.29
C ARG A 230 -29.69 3.11 -7.43
N ASN A 231 -29.25 2.74 -8.64
CA ASN A 231 -30.12 2.71 -9.82
C ASN A 231 -31.24 1.67 -9.68
N LYS A 232 -30.99 0.52 -9.05
CA LYS A 232 -32.02 -0.50 -8.79
C LYS A 232 -33.11 0.00 -7.84
N GLN A 233 -32.79 0.89 -6.89
CA GLN A 233 -33.79 1.46 -5.98
C GLN A 233 -34.66 2.53 -6.62
N GLN A 234 -34.15 3.22 -7.66
CA GLN A 234 -34.93 4.23 -8.39
C GLN A 234 -35.87 3.60 -9.42
N ALA A 235 -35.62 2.34 -9.79
CA ALA A 235 -36.43 1.59 -10.77
C ALA A 235 -37.52 0.69 -10.12
N ALA A 236 -37.54 0.57 -8.80
CA ALA A 236 -38.53 -0.19 -8.00
C ALA A 236 -39.54 0.74 -7.34
#